data_2a26a0902efe49a468622079730b8801
#
_entry.id   2a26a0902efe49a468622079730b8801
#
_cell.length_a   1.000
_cell.length_b   1.000
_cell.length_c   1.000
_cell.angle_alpha   90.00
_cell.angle_beta   90.00
_cell.angle_gamma   90.00
#
_symmetry.space_group_name_H-M   'P 1'
#
loop_
_entity.id
_entity.type
_entity.pdbx_description
1 polymer ?
#
loop_
_entity_poly.entity_id
_entity_poly.type
_entity_poly.pdbx_seq_one_letter_code
_entity_poly.pdbx_strand_id
1 'polypeptide(L)'
;MTKTRQQQQEKQQESSSVSDYQYQLNIRVYYEDTDVAGIVYNANFLRFFERARSEWLRELGINQADILDTGVGFVVRRVEMDNLLPAKFNELLSVHCKIRQMRRASMIFDQYITNGDGKTICTGLFTIACVDLAKMKPVQFPANISEVLKVAN
;
A
#
# COMPACT_ATOMS: atom_id res chain seq x y z
N MET A 1 -1.80 -32.72 -22.26
CA MET A 1 -3.01 -31.85 -22.34
C MET A 1 -3.31 -31.09 -21.05
N THR A 2 -2.97 -31.62 -19.88
CA THR A 2 -3.18 -30.94 -18.59
C THR A 2 -2.19 -29.79 -18.31
N LYS A 3 -0.99 -29.82 -18.86
CA LYS A 3 0.03 -28.76 -18.67
C LYS A 3 -0.31 -27.43 -19.35
N THR A 4 -1.04 -27.44 -20.45
CA THR A 4 -1.37 -26.24 -21.23
C THR A 4 -2.48 -25.40 -20.58
N ARG A 5 -3.40 -26.02 -19.87
CA ARG A 5 -4.48 -25.32 -19.14
C ARG A 5 -3.99 -24.64 -17.87
N GLN A 6 -3.09 -25.28 -17.13
CA GLN A 6 -2.50 -24.69 -15.92
C GLN A 6 -1.62 -23.50 -16.26
N GLN A 7 -0.78 -23.59 -17.30
CA GLN A 7 0.04 -22.48 -17.75
C GLN A 7 -0.76 -21.30 -18.32
N GLN A 8 -1.92 -21.56 -18.91
CA GLN A 8 -2.81 -20.50 -19.37
C GLN A 8 -3.57 -19.84 -18.22
N GLN A 9 -3.90 -20.58 -17.18
CA GLN A 9 -4.53 -20.03 -15.97
C GLN A 9 -3.56 -19.19 -15.14
N GLU A 10 -2.31 -19.64 -15.01
CA GLU A 10 -1.25 -18.87 -14.34
C GLU A 10 -0.93 -17.57 -15.09
N LYS A 11 -0.86 -17.60 -16.42
CA LYS A 11 -0.65 -16.40 -17.23
C LYS A 11 -1.85 -15.44 -17.19
N GLN A 12 -3.06 -15.95 -17.09
CA GLN A 12 -4.26 -15.11 -16.94
C GLN A 12 -4.36 -14.48 -15.55
N GLN A 13 -3.91 -15.17 -14.50
CA GLN A 13 -3.83 -14.60 -13.15
C GLN A 13 -2.75 -13.52 -13.02
N GLU A 14 -1.60 -13.71 -13.65
CA GLU A 14 -0.54 -12.69 -13.65
C GLU A 14 -0.94 -11.43 -14.42
N SER A 15 -1.65 -11.55 -15.54
CA SER A 15 -2.08 -10.40 -16.33
C SER A 15 -3.23 -9.63 -15.68
N SER A 16 -4.14 -10.31 -14.93
CA SER A 16 -5.23 -9.64 -14.24
C SER A 16 -4.77 -8.90 -12.98
N SER A 17 -3.72 -9.39 -12.28
CA SER A 17 -3.21 -8.76 -11.07
C SER A 17 -2.55 -7.40 -11.34
N VAL A 18 -1.85 -7.22 -12.47
CA VAL A 18 -1.15 -5.96 -12.82
C VAL A 18 -2.14 -4.86 -13.21
N SER A 19 -3.28 -5.18 -13.84
CA SER A 19 -4.27 -4.20 -14.29
C SER A 19 -5.13 -3.63 -13.14
N ASP A 20 -5.19 -4.31 -11.99
CA ASP A 20 -6.05 -3.93 -10.86
C ASP A 20 -5.40 -2.91 -9.92
N TYR A 21 -4.07 -2.71 -9.97
CA TYR A 21 -3.39 -1.77 -9.10
C TYR A 21 -3.49 -0.35 -9.65
N GLN A 22 -3.88 0.56 -8.78
CA GLN A 22 -4.36 1.90 -9.12
C GLN A 22 -3.27 2.98 -8.97
N TYR A 23 -2.23 2.68 -8.21
CA TYR A 23 -1.17 3.64 -7.91
C TYR A 23 0.18 2.96 -7.76
N GLN A 24 1.22 3.65 -8.16
CA GLN A 24 2.62 3.21 -8.01
C GLN A 24 3.49 4.38 -7.58
N LEU A 25 4.31 4.14 -6.57
CA LEU A 25 5.35 5.07 -6.13
C LEU A 25 6.71 4.40 -6.23
N ASN A 26 7.67 5.08 -6.85
CA ASN A 26 9.07 4.64 -6.89
C ASN A 26 9.82 5.19 -5.69
N ILE A 27 10.56 4.31 -5.01
CA ILE A 27 11.33 4.64 -3.81
C ILE A 27 12.76 4.14 -3.98
N ARG A 28 13.73 5.04 -3.82
CA ARG A 28 15.15 4.68 -3.75
C ARG A 28 15.47 4.20 -2.33
N VAL A 29 16.18 3.08 -2.22
CA VAL A 29 16.71 2.60 -0.94
C VAL A 29 17.92 3.45 -0.57
N TYR A 30 17.81 4.17 0.54
CA TYR A 30 18.88 5.01 1.10
C TYR A 30 19.67 4.24 2.15
N TYR A 31 20.83 4.76 2.50
CA TYR A 31 21.65 4.19 3.56
C TYR A 31 20.90 4.05 4.89
N GLU A 32 20.09 5.04 5.25
CA GLU A 32 19.25 5.04 6.46
C GLU A 32 18.19 3.94 6.50
N ASP A 33 17.82 3.39 5.34
CA ASP A 33 16.82 2.32 5.22
C ASP A 33 17.39 0.94 5.49
N THR A 34 18.72 0.82 5.54
CA THR A 34 19.40 -0.46 5.63
C THR A 34 19.88 -0.75 7.05
N ASP A 35 20.05 -2.04 7.36
CA ASP A 35 20.67 -2.53 8.57
C ASP A 35 22.17 -2.87 8.33
N VAL A 36 22.81 -3.49 9.33
CA VAL A 36 24.23 -3.85 9.28
C VAL A 36 24.58 -4.84 8.15
N ALA A 37 23.59 -5.55 7.61
CA ALA A 37 23.78 -6.48 6.50
C ALA A 37 23.70 -5.80 5.12
N GLY A 38 23.44 -4.48 5.06
CA GLY A 38 23.33 -3.73 3.82
C GLY A 38 22.03 -3.95 3.06
N ILE A 39 21.03 -4.54 3.71
CA ILE A 39 19.68 -4.74 3.18
C ILE A 39 18.67 -3.93 3.98
N VAL A 40 17.53 -3.64 3.36
CA VAL A 40 16.45 -2.90 4.01
C VAL A 40 16.01 -3.64 5.28
N TYR A 41 16.01 -2.94 6.41
CA TYR A 41 15.47 -3.45 7.65
C TYR A 41 13.97 -3.71 7.46
N ASN A 42 13.50 -4.91 7.83
CA ASN A 42 12.15 -5.36 7.48
C ASN A 42 11.04 -4.41 7.94
N ALA A 43 11.18 -3.77 9.11
CA ALA A 43 10.22 -2.78 9.60
C ALA A 43 10.16 -1.53 8.71
N ASN A 44 11.20 -1.26 7.93
CA ASN A 44 11.24 -0.10 7.05
C ASN A 44 10.32 -0.24 5.83
N PHE A 45 9.97 -1.46 5.44
CA PHE A 45 8.94 -1.68 4.41
C PHE A 45 7.59 -1.10 4.82
N LEU A 46 7.25 -1.09 6.10
CA LEU A 46 6.04 -0.43 6.60
C LEU A 46 6.03 1.06 6.26
N ARG A 47 7.18 1.73 6.35
CA ARG A 47 7.32 3.14 5.97
C ARG A 47 7.16 3.34 4.47
N PHE A 48 7.70 2.46 3.66
CA PHE A 48 7.54 2.51 2.20
C PHE A 48 6.07 2.36 1.80
N PHE A 49 5.37 1.44 2.41
CA PHE A 49 3.93 1.26 2.19
C PHE A 49 3.12 2.49 2.62
N GLU A 50 3.44 3.07 3.76
CA GLU A 50 2.78 4.29 4.24
C GLU A 50 3.01 5.47 3.29
N ARG A 51 4.25 5.69 2.84
CA ARG A 51 4.56 6.76 1.89
C ARG A 51 3.75 6.63 0.60
N ALA A 52 3.61 5.42 0.09
CA ALA A 52 2.81 5.18 -1.11
C ALA A 52 1.34 5.51 -0.89
N ARG A 53 0.75 5.09 0.23
CA ARG A 53 -0.63 5.45 0.57
C ARG A 53 -0.80 6.97 0.69
N SER A 54 0.11 7.63 1.36
CA SER A 54 0.06 9.08 1.57
C SER A 54 0.20 9.85 0.26
N GLU A 55 1.13 9.46 -0.60
CA GLU A 55 1.32 10.10 -1.90
C GLU A 55 0.14 9.85 -2.84
N TRP A 56 -0.46 8.66 -2.78
CA TRP A 56 -1.66 8.38 -3.56
C TRP A 56 -2.84 9.28 -3.15
N LEU A 57 -3.10 9.40 -1.85
CA LEU A 57 -4.14 10.31 -1.36
C LEU A 57 -3.87 11.76 -1.78
N ARG A 58 -2.61 12.21 -1.71
CA ARG A 58 -2.21 13.55 -2.13
C ARG A 58 -2.47 13.77 -3.62
N GLU A 59 -2.12 12.81 -4.46
CA GLU A 59 -2.38 12.86 -5.90
C GLU A 59 -3.88 12.94 -6.22
N LEU A 60 -4.71 12.28 -5.42
CA LEU A 60 -6.16 12.34 -5.53
C LEU A 60 -6.77 13.65 -4.98
N GLY A 61 -5.95 14.58 -4.50
CA GLY A 61 -6.39 15.86 -3.96
C GLY A 61 -6.79 15.82 -2.49
N ILE A 62 -6.50 14.74 -1.78
CA ILE A 62 -6.80 14.61 -0.36
C ILE A 62 -5.62 15.14 0.46
N ASN A 63 -5.86 16.19 1.25
CA ASN A 63 -4.89 16.75 2.18
C ASN A 63 -5.16 16.21 3.59
N GLN A 64 -4.28 15.32 4.05
CA GLN A 64 -4.42 14.72 5.38
C GLN A 64 -4.27 15.75 6.52
N ALA A 65 -3.49 16.81 6.32
CA ALA A 65 -3.35 17.87 7.30
C ALA A 65 -4.70 18.60 7.55
N ASP A 66 -5.47 18.85 6.50
CA ASP A 66 -6.80 19.44 6.62
C ASP A 66 -7.76 18.52 7.39
N ILE A 67 -7.66 17.23 7.16
CA ILE A 67 -8.48 16.23 7.87
C ILE A 67 -8.12 16.19 9.35
N LEU A 68 -6.84 16.23 9.68
CA LEU A 68 -6.36 16.29 11.06
C LEU A 68 -6.87 17.53 11.80
N ASP A 69 -6.96 18.67 11.11
CA ASP A 69 -7.49 19.91 11.66
C ASP A 69 -8.98 19.78 12.07
N THR A 70 -9.72 18.86 11.47
CA THR A 70 -11.10 18.57 11.87
C THR A 70 -11.21 17.63 13.08
N GLY A 71 -10.08 17.15 13.62
CA GLY A 71 -10.07 16.19 14.72
C GLY A 71 -10.23 14.75 14.31
N VAL A 72 -10.13 14.46 13.01
CA VAL A 72 -10.22 13.12 12.42
C VAL A 72 -8.84 12.67 11.95
N GLY A 73 -8.51 11.42 12.20
CA GLY A 73 -7.25 10.85 11.75
C GLY A 73 -7.41 9.43 11.23
N PHE A 74 -6.39 8.98 10.50
CA PHE A 74 -6.28 7.63 10.01
C PHE A 74 -5.26 6.87 10.83
N VAL A 75 -5.64 5.72 11.37
CA VAL A 75 -4.74 4.87 12.15
C VAL A 75 -4.66 3.48 11.53
N VAL A 76 -3.47 2.90 11.56
CA VAL A 76 -3.28 1.52 11.12
C VAL A 76 -3.79 0.61 12.24
N ARG A 77 -4.82 -0.16 11.93
CA ARG A 77 -5.43 -1.10 12.90
C ARG A 77 -4.87 -2.51 12.76
N ARG A 78 -4.56 -2.93 11.55
CA ARG A 78 -4.06 -4.28 11.26
C ARG A 78 -3.05 -4.24 10.13
N VAL A 79 -2.02 -5.04 10.27
CA VAL A 79 -0.98 -5.25 9.26
C VAL A 79 -0.80 -6.73 9.03
N GLU A 80 -0.88 -7.16 7.78
CA GLU A 80 -0.45 -8.49 7.34
C GLU A 80 0.63 -8.28 6.29
N MET A 81 1.84 -8.72 6.57
CA MET A 81 2.99 -8.46 5.70
C MET A 81 3.85 -9.70 5.55
N ASP A 82 4.22 -10.01 4.30
CA ASP A 82 5.15 -11.08 3.97
C ASP A 82 6.42 -10.50 3.35
N ASN A 83 7.56 -10.81 3.95
CA ASN A 83 8.87 -10.48 3.44
C ASN A 83 9.39 -11.64 2.60
N LEU A 84 9.49 -11.46 1.29
CA LEU A 84 9.80 -12.54 0.35
C LEU A 84 11.27 -12.53 -0.08
N LEU A 85 11.81 -11.35 -0.39
CA LEU A 85 13.19 -11.17 -0.85
C LEU A 85 13.80 -9.92 -0.20
N PRO A 86 15.13 -9.90 0.00
CA PRO A 86 15.80 -8.70 0.48
C PRO A 86 15.84 -7.59 -0.57
N ALA A 87 15.81 -6.36 -0.11
CA ALA A 87 16.12 -5.18 -0.92
C ALA A 87 17.46 -4.60 -0.48
N LYS A 88 18.26 -4.16 -1.43
CA LYS A 88 19.63 -3.69 -1.20
C LYS A 88 19.73 -2.18 -1.28
N PHE A 89 20.75 -1.65 -0.65
CA PHE A 89 21.14 -0.25 -0.77
C PHE A 89 21.23 0.18 -2.24
N ASN A 90 20.75 1.37 -2.54
CA ASN A 90 20.68 1.99 -3.87
C ASN A 90 19.67 1.38 -4.86
N GLU A 91 18.99 0.29 -4.55
CA GLU A 91 17.95 -0.21 -5.41
C GLU A 91 16.79 0.79 -5.57
N LEU A 92 16.20 0.85 -6.76
CA LEU A 92 14.96 1.56 -7.00
C LEU A 92 13.81 0.55 -6.91
N LEU A 93 12.95 0.75 -5.91
CA LEU A 93 11.79 -0.08 -5.67
C LEU A 93 10.53 0.59 -6.21
N SER A 94 9.55 -0.23 -6.56
CA SER A 94 8.21 0.25 -6.94
C SER A 94 7.19 -0.29 -5.95
N VAL A 95 6.45 0.61 -5.30
CA VAL A 95 5.37 0.26 -4.37
C VAL A 95 4.04 0.42 -5.09
N HIS A 96 3.29 -0.65 -5.16
CA HIS A 96 2.00 -0.73 -5.85
C HIS A 96 0.87 -0.74 -4.84
N CYS A 97 -0.20 -0.01 -5.12
CA CYS A 97 -1.34 0.16 -4.22
C CYS A 97 -2.67 -0.04 -4.93
N LYS A 98 -3.60 -0.68 -4.24
CA LYS A 98 -5.03 -0.66 -4.58
C LYS A 98 -5.86 -0.70 -3.30
N ILE A 99 -7.10 -0.25 -3.40
CA ILE A 99 -8.10 -0.44 -2.35
C ILE A 99 -8.76 -1.80 -2.57
N ARG A 100 -8.63 -2.68 -1.59
CA ARG A 100 -9.27 -3.99 -1.62
C ARG A 100 -10.71 -3.93 -1.12
N GLN A 101 -10.95 -3.10 -0.11
CA GLN A 101 -12.26 -2.95 0.50
C GLN A 101 -12.40 -1.56 1.11
N MET A 102 -13.56 -0.96 0.91
CA MET A 102 -13.94 0.31 1.53
C MET A 102 -15.19 0.07 2.37
N ARG A 103 -15.09 0.40 3.67
CA ARG A 103 -16.21 0.39 4.61
C ARG A 103 -16.49 1.82 5.07
N ARG A 104 -17.49 1.98 5.93
CA ARG A 104 -17.87 3.30 6.46
C ARG A 104 -16.75 3.98 7.24
N ALA A 105 -16.04 3.23 8.10
CA ALA A 105 -15.03 3.77 9.01
C ALA A 105 -13.68 3.06 8.89
N SER A 106 -13.49 2.21 7.88
CA SER A 106 -12.24 1.53 7.62
C SER A 106 -12.06 1.20 6.14
N MET A 107 -10.83 1.04 5.73
CA MET A 107 -10.48 0.60 4.37
C MET A 107 -9.27 -0.33 4.44
N ILE A 108 -9.18 -1.23 3.47
CA ILE A 108 -8.07 -2.16 3.33
C ILE A 108 -7.30 -1.82 2.08
N PHE A 109 -6.03 -1.45 2.25
CA PHE A 109 -5.07 -1.31 1.16
C PHE A 109 -4.39 -2.65 0.91
N ASP A 110 -4.36 -3.04 -0.35
CA ASP A 110 -3.56 -4.15 -0.84
C ASP A 110 -2.36 -3.57 -1.56
N GLN A 111 -1.15 -3.91 -1.08
CA GLN A 111 0.08 -3.30 -1.57
C GLN A 111 1.16 -4.36 -1.76
N TYR A 112 2.04 -4.13 -2.71
CA TYR A 112 3.24 -4.95 -2.87
C TYR A 112 4.39 -4.09 -3.41
N ILE A 113 5.61 -4.56 -3.15
CA ILE A 113 6.84 -3.89 -3.59
C ILE A 113 7.57 -4.80 -4.55
N THR A 114 8.00 -4.25 -5.67
CA THR A 114 8.88 -4.92 -6.63
C THR A 114 10.24 -4.25 -6.66
N ASN A 115 11.28 -5.06 -6.98
CA ASN A 115 12.63 -4.54 -7.22
C ASN A 115 12.84 -4.15 -8.69
N GLY A 116 14.05 -3.71 -9.05
CA GLY A 116 14.41 -3.30 -10.40
C GLY A 116 14.29 -4.41 -11.44
N ASP A 117 14.35 -5.67 -11.01
CA ASP A 117 14.17 -6.85 -11.88
C ASP A 117 12.70 -7.27 -12.02
N GLY A 118 11.78 -6.51 -11.42
CA GLY A 118 10.35 -6.81 -11.45
C GLY A 118 9.92 -7.93 -10.51
N LYS A 119 10.78 -8.36 -9.60
CA LYS A 119 10.45 -9.40 -8.62
C LYS A 119 9.73 -8.80 -7.43
N THR A 120 8.68 -9.46 -6.96
CA THR A 120 7.97 -9.09 -5.73
C THR A 120 8.83 -9.42 -4.52
N ILE A 121 9.15 -8.40 -3.73
CA ILE A 121 10.02 -8.53 -2.56
C ILE A 121 9.26 -8.46 -1.24
N CYS A 122 8.10 -7.81 -1.22
CA CYS A 122 7.27 -7.67 -0.03
C CYS A 122 5.81 -7.48 -0.43
N THR A 123 4.89 -8.08 0.30
CA THR A 123 3.45 -7.88 0.12
C THR A 123 2.82 -7.46 1.44
N GLY A 124 1.75 -6.69 1.39
CA GLY A 124 1.07 -6.25 2.59
C GLY A 124 -0.41 -5.94 2.40
N LEU A 125 -1.18 -6.24 3.45
CA LEU A 125 -2.56 -5.81 3.62
C LEU A 125 -2.62 -4.91 4.84
N PHE A 126 -3.15 -3.70 4.67
CA PHE A 126 -3.19 -2.69 5.72
C PHE A 126 -4.64 -2.26 5.94
N THR A 127 -5.15 -2.52 7.13
CA THR A 127 -6.47 -2.03 7.53
C THR A 127 -6.28 -0.68 8.21
N ILE A 128 -6.85 0.34 7.59
CA ILE A 128 -6.79 1.72 8.06
C ILE A 128 -8.16 2.10 8.60
N ALA A 129 -8.19 2.53 9.85
CA ALA A 129 -9.41 2.99 10.49
C ALA A 129 -9.46 4.52 10.50
N CYS A 130 -10.65 5.07 10.26
CA CYS A 130 -10.94 6.49 10.44
C CYS A 130 -11.45 6.67 11.88
N VAL A 131 -10.81 7.57 12.63
CA VAL A 131 -11.10 7.75 14.05
C VAL A 131 -11.26 9.22 14.42
N ASP A 132 -12.13 9.46 15.41
CA ASP A 132 -12.12 10.71 16.17
C ASP A 132 -10.91 10.67 17.10
N LEU A 133 -9.97 11.60 16.93
CA LEU A 133 -8.70 11.58 17.65
C LEU A 133 -8.87 11.90 19.15
N ALA A 134 -9.86 12.69 19.50
CA ALA A 134 -10.10 13.03 20.91
C ALA A 134 -10.68 11.84 21.70
N LYS A 135 -11.59 11.10 21.07
CA LYS A 135 -12.28 9.96 21.69
C LYS A 135 -11.65 8.61 21.35
N MET A 136 -10.79 8.57 20.34
CA MET A 136 -10.19 7.35 19.76
C MET A 136 -11.24 6.30 19.38
N LYS A 137 -12.35 6.76 18.82
CA LYS A 137 -13.45 5.92 18.35
C LYS A 137 -13.59 6.00 16.84
N PRO A 138 -14.02 4.90 16.18
CA PRO A 138 -14.27 4.91 14.75
C PRO A 138 -15.31 5.98 14.38
N VAL A 139 -15.03 6.67 13.27
CA VAL A 139 -15.98 7.61 12.65
C VAL A 139 -15.99 7.39 11.15
N GLN A 140 -17.06 7.80 10.53
CA GLN A 140 -17.20 7.71 9.08
C GLN A 140 -16.14 8.54 8.37
N PHE A 141 -15.58 8.01 7.27
CA PHE A 141 -14.70 8.78 6.40
C PHE A 141 -15.38 10.06 5.91
N PRO A 142 -14.65 11.17 5.80
CA PRO A 142 -15.15 12.35 5.09
C PRO A 142 -15.65 11.99 3.69
N ALA A 143 -16.73 12.64 3.25
CA ALA A 143 -17.40 12.31 1.99
C ALA A 143 -16.47 12.40 0.77
N ASN A 144 -15.55 13.38 0.75
CA ASN A 144 -14.58 13.54 -0.34
C ASN A 144 -13.66 12.33 -0.51
N ILE A 145 -13.29 11.67 0.59
CA ILE A 145 -12.43 10.48 0.55
C ILE A 145 -13.20 9.29 -0.03
N SER A 146 -14.40 9.04 0.49
CA SER A 146 -15.23 7.93 0.02
C SER A 146 -15.54 8.05 -1.47
N GLU A 147 -15.84 9.24 -1.95
CA GLU A 147 -16.14 9.49 -3.36
C GLU A 147 -14.94 9.26 -4.27
N VAL A 148 -13.80 9.84 -3.91
CA VAL A 148 -12.57 9.76 -4.72
C VAL A 148 -12.03 8.34 -4.80
N LEU A 149 -11.99 7.62 -3.69
CA LEU A 149 -11.50 6.24 -3.66
C LEU A 149 -12.46 5.25 -4.31
N LYS A 150 -13.76 5.49 -4.28
CA LYS A 150 -14.74 4.71 -5.05
C LYS A 150 -14.56 4.86 -6.56
N VAL A 151 -14.30 6.07 -7.02
CA VAL A 151 -14.05 6.35 -8.43
C VAL A 151 -12.73 5.71 -8.89
N ALA A 152 -11.72 5.70 -8.03
CA ALA A 152 -10.43 5.07 -8.29
C ALA A 152 -10.50 3.53 -8.29
N ASN A 153 -11.55 2.98 -7.73
CA ASN A 153 -11.77 1.53 -7.60
C ASN A 153 -12.68 1.03 -8.72
#